data_3514edff5c15072a64f2c58718e2fdbc
#
_entry.id   3514edff5c15072a64f2c58718e2fdbc
#
_cell.length_a   1.000
_cell.length_b   1.000
_cell.length_c   1.000
_cell.angle_alpha   90.00
_cell.angle_beta   90.00
_cell.angle_gamma   90.00
#
_symmetry.space_group_name_H-M   'P 1'
#
loop_
_entity.id
_entity.type
_entity.pdbx_description
1 polymer ?
#
loop_
_entity_poly.entity_id
_entity_poly.type
_entity_poly.pdbx_seq_one_letter_code
_entity_poly.pdbx_strand_id
1 'polypeptide(L)'
;MNDSNQIQMVVFDWAGTTVDYASSAPSTVFDRVFTSVGIKLTKEEINRPMGMEKKAHIRELLSSESGNRQWLAVHQRPWTEDDVENLYQTFEKTLYQIVAEYSEPLPCVVEAVAKLRKKGLKIGSTTGYTSQMMEQVIPAAKAKGYEADCVITPDITHASRPTPFMLFECMRRLNVYPPCTVVKVGDTVVDMQEGKNAGAWSIGILNGSNLLG
;
A
#
# COMPACT_ATOMS: atom_id res chain seq x y z
N MET A 1 17.12 27.62 -21.17
CA MET A 1 15.86 26.90 -21.38
C MET A 1 15.73 25.97 -20.17
N ASN A 2 14.81 26.24 -19.27
CA ASN A 2 14.57 25.33 -18.15
C ASN A 2 13.95 24.06 -18.74
N ASP A 3 14.61 22.93 -18.61
CA ASP A 3 14.06 21.62 -18.93
C ASP A 3 12.95 21.26 -17.93
N SER A 4 11.77 21.88 -18.13
CA SER A 4 10.59 21.73 -17.29
C SER A 4 9.97 20.31 -17.32
N ASN A 5 10.59 19.39 -18.07
CA ASN A 5 10.13 18.01 -18.26
C ASN A 5 11.05 16.94 -17.65
N GLN A 6 12.14 17.31 -16.97
CA GLN A 6 13.02 16.35 -16.36
C GLN A 6 12.37 15.78 -15.08
N ILE A 7 12.38 14.45 -14.93
CA ILE A 7 11.90 13.81 -13.70
C ILE A 7 12.74 14.27 -12.51
N GLN A 8 12.09 14.64 -11.41
CA GLN A 8 12.70 15.15 -10.18
C GLN A 8 12.48 14.22 -8.99
N MET A 9 11.42 13.42 -9.03
CA MET A 9 11.06 12.55 -7.90
C MET A 9 10.45 11.24 -8.39
N VAL A 10 10.75 10.16 -7.67
CA VAL A 10 10.06 8.88 -7.78
C VAL A 10 9.37 8.59 -6.46
N VAL A 11 8.07 8.27 -6.52
CA VAL A 11 7.24 7.95 -5.36
C VAL A 11 6.87 6.47 -5.41
N PHE A 12 7.39 5.69 -4.48
CA PHE A 12 7.16 4.25 -4.41
C PHE A 12 6.02 3.90 -3.45
N ASP A 13 5.30 2.84 -3.77
CA ASP A 13 4.56 2.07 -2.77
C ASP A 13 5.51 1.19 -1.95
N TRP A 14 5.00 0.54 -0.89
CA TRP A 14 5.78 -0.32 -0.01
C TRP A 14 5.56 -1.81 -0.30
N ALA A 15 4.53 -2.43 0.26
CA ALA A 15 4.29 -3.87 0.15
C ALA A 15 4.01 -4.29 -1.30
N GLY A 16 4.77 -5.24 -1.82
CA GLY A 16 4.68 -5.70 -3.21
C GLY A 16 5.46 -4.86 -4.22
N THR A 17 6.00 -3.71 -3.79
CA THR A 17 6.76 -2.79 -4.64
C THR A 17 8.20 -2.63 -4.17
N THR A 18 8.41 -2.25 -2.92
CA THR A 18 9.76 -2.04 -2.36
C THR A 18 10.13 -3.05 -1.28
N VAL A 19 9.17 -3.53 -0.54
CA VAL A 19 9.30 -4.57 0.50
C VAL A 19 8.16 -5.57 0.38
N ASP A 20 8.20 -6.65 1.17
CA ASP A 20 7.13 -7.65 1.28
C ASP A 20 6.71 -8.24 -0.06
N TYR A 21 7.49 -9.19 -0.55
CA TYR A 21 7.20 -9.91 -1.81
C TYR A 21 5.74 -10.42 -1.84
N ALA A 22 5.04 -10.06 -2.91
CA ALA A 22 3.65 -10.43 -3.14
C ALA A 22 2.65 -9.90 -2.10
N SER A 23 2.99 -8.84 -1.36
CA SER A 23 2.14 -8.26 -0.30
C SER A 23 1.67 -9.32 0.72
N SER A 24 2.58 -10.20 1.14
CA SER A 24 2.26 -11.40 1.90
C SER A 24 1.77 -11.11 3.32
N ALA A 25 2.26 -10.04 3.97
CA ALA A 25 1.84 -9.68 5.31
C ALA A 25 0.35 -9.33 5.38
N PRO A 26 -0.17 -8.33 4.62
CA PRO A 26 -1.59 -8.02 4.63
C PRO A 26 -2.46 -9.20 4.23
N SER A 27 -2.08 -9.95 3.19
CA SER A 27 -2.84 -11.10 2.69
C SER A 27 -2.99 -12.17 3.77
N THR A 28 -1.90 -12.52 4.46
CA THR A 28 -1.91 -13.49 5.56
C THR A 28 -2.80 -13.02 6.73
N VAL A 29 -2.77 -11.73 7.05
CA VAL A 29 -3.59 -11.19 8.13
C VAL A 29 -5.07 -11.18 7.76
N PHE A 30 -5.43 -10.78 6.54
CA PHE A 30 -6.82 -10.86 6.08
C PHE A 30 -7.36 -12.30 6.17
N ASP A 31 -6.61 -13.29 5.69
CA ASP A 31 -7.01 -14.68 5.78
C ASP A 31 -7.26 -15.12 7.24
N ARG A 32 -6.36 -14.79 8.16
CA ARG A 32 -6.51 -15.10 9.59
C ARG A 32 -7.74 -14.43 10.21
N VAL A 33 -7.94 -13.14 9.91
CA VAL A 33 -9.04 -12.34 10.47
C VAL A 33 -10.38 -12.85 9.98
N PHE A 34 -10.54 -13.09 8.70
CA PHE A 34 -11.80 -13.62 8.15
C PHE A 34 -12.05 -15.06 8.59
N THR A 35 -11.02 -15.91 8.65
CA THR A 35 -11.14 -17.28 9.19
C THR A 35 -11.57 -17.27 10.65
N SER A 36 -11.12 -16.32 11.47
CA SER A 36 -11.51 -16.22 12.90
C SER A 36 -13.00 -15.97 13.11
N VAL A 37 -13.67 -15.39 12.12
CA VAL A 37 -15.13 -15.17 12.13
C VAL A 37 -15.90 -16.18 11.25
N GLY A 38 -15.25 -17.29 10.88
CA GLY A 38 -15.86 -18.40 10.14
C GLY A 38 -15.98 -18.19 8.63
N ILE A 39 -15.31 -17.19 8.06
CA ILE A 39 -15.31 -16.89 6.62
C ILE A 39 -13.99 -17.32 6.01
N LYS A 40 -14.05 -18.13 4.96
CA LYS A 40 -12.88 -18.58 4.20
C LYS A 40 -12.92 -17.96 2.81
N LEU A 41 -11.97 -17.07 2.56
CA LEU A 41 -11.76 -16.44 1.26
C LEU A 41 -10.54 -17.05 0.58
N THR A 42 -10.57 -17.12 -0.74
CA THR A 42 -9.39 -17.51 -1.51
C THR A 42 -8.36 -16.36 -1.50
N LYS A 43 -7.10 -16.69 -1.74
CA LYS A 43 -6.03 -15.71 -1.86
C LYS A 43 -6.31 -14.68 -2.95
N GLU A 44 -6.90 -15.12 -4.07
CA GLU A 44 -7.31 -14.26 -5.17
C GLU A 44 -8.39 -13.25 -4.73
N GLU A 45 -9.41 -13.71 -3.98
CA GLU A 45 -10.45 -12.83 -3.44
C GLU A 45 -9.85 -11.78 -2.50
N ILE A 46 -8.97 -12.20 -1.59
CA ILE A 46 -8.28 -11.30 -0.64
C ILE A 46 -7.41 -10.28 -1.37
N ASN A 47 -6.67 -10.68 -2.40
CA ASN A 47 -5.70 -9.81 -3.06
C ASN A 47 -6.35 -8.86 -4.09
N ARG A 48 -7.55 -9.13 -4.60
CA ARG A 48 -8.22 -8.28 -5.59
C ARG A 48 -8.33 -6.81 -5.16
N PRO A 49 -8.78 -6.47 -3.93
CA PRO A 49 -8.83 -5.08 -3.45
C PRO A 49 -7.53 -4.63 -2.78
N MET A 50 -6.39 -5.33 -2.96
CA MET A 50 -5.12 -4.95 -2.34
C MET A 50 -4.69 -3.54 -2.77
N GLY A 51 -4.04 -2.81 -1.86
CA GLY A 51 -3.65 -1.41 -2.06
C GLY A 51 -4.70 -0.38 -1.63
N MET A 52 -5.97 -0.78 -1.46
CA MET A 52 -7.00 0.09 -0.90
C MET A 52 -6.74 0.38 0.59
N GLU A 53 -7.41 1.43 1.12
CA GLU A 53 -7.49 1.66 2.57
C GLU A 53 -8.12 0.42 3.25
N LYS A 54 -7.63 0.05 4.44
CA LYS A 54 -7.92 -1.27 5.02
C LYS A 54 -9.38 -1.49 5.40
N LYS A 55 -10.09 -0.47 5.89
CA LYS A 55 -11.54 -0.59 6.14
C LYS A 55 -12.33 -0.73 4.85
N ALA A 56 -11.94 0.01 3.80
CA ALA A 56 -12.55 -0.13 2.49
C ALA A 56 -12.31 -1.54 1.91
N HIS A 57 -11.12 -2.10 2.09
CA HIS A 57 -10.79 -3.46 1.69
C HIS A 57 -11.67 -4.49 2.43
N ILE A 58 -11.85 -4.35 3.76
CA ILE A 58 -12.73 -5.24 4.55
C ILE A 58 -14.18 -5.16 4.04
N ARG A 59 -14.69 -3.94 3.77
CA ARG A 59 -16.05 -3.77 3.20
C ARG A 59 -16.19 -4.46 1.84
N GLU A 60 -15.19 -4.33 0.98
CA GLU A 60 -15.19 -4.98 -0.34
C GLU A 60 -15.23 -6.51 -0.19
N LEU A 61 -14.43 -7.09 0.71
CA LEU A 61 -14.44 -8.52 0.98
C LEU A 61 -15.78 -9.00 1.54
N LEU A 62 -16.37 -8.28 2.50
CA LEU A 62 -17.69 -8.59 3.06
C LEU A 62 -18.82 -8.42 2.05
N SER A 63 -18.71 -7.47 1.12
CA SER A 63 -19.68 -7.21 0.05
C SER A 63 -19.57 -8.18 -1.11
N SER A 64 -18.45 -8.88 -1.25
CA SER A 64 -18.28 -9.88 -2.31
C SER A 64 -19.32 -10.97 -2.20
N GLU A 65 -19.62 -11.63 -3.34
CA GLU A 65 -20.61 -12.74 -3.36
C GLU A 65 -20.24 -13.83 -2.35
N SER A 66 -18.98 -14.24 -2.30
CA SER A 66 -18.46 -15.25 -1.40
C SER A 66 -18.51 -14.79 0.06
N GLY A 67 -17.97 -13.61 0.36
CA GLY A 67 -17.92 -13.06 1.71
C GLY A 67 -19.30 -12.85 2.32
N ASN A 68 -20.21 -12.20 1.58
CA ASN A 68 -21.57 -11.93 2.05
C ASN A 68 -22.39 -13.22 2.28
N ARG A 69 -22.29 -14.18 1.35
CA ARG A 69 -22.95 -15.47 1.50
C ARG A 69 -22.48 -16.22 2.76
N GLN A 70 -21.17 -16.28 2.99
CA GLN A 70 -20.60 -16.97 4.14
C GLN A 70 -20.92 -16.23 5.44
N TRP A 71 -20.89 -14.88 5.44
CA TRP A 71 -21.28 -14.08 6.60
C TRP A 71 -22.72 -14.37 7.03
N LEU A 72 -23.66 -14.34 6.08
CA LEU A 72 -25.07 -14.65 6.36
C LEU A 72 -25.26 -16.07 6.89
N ALA A 73 -24.53 -17.04 6.36
CA ALA A 73 -24.60 -18.43 6.80
C ALA A 73 -24.09 -18.61 8.25
N VAL A 74 -23.00 -17.95 8.63
CA VAL A 74 -22.38 -18.07 9.95
C VAL A 74 -23.10 -17.21 11.00
N HIS A 75 -23.37 -15.94 10.68
CA HIS A 75 -23.86 -14.96 11.65
C HIS A 75 -25.39 -14.80 11.65
N GLN A 76 -26.10 -15.36 10.64
CA GLN A 76 -27.55 -15.32 10.47
C GLN A 76 -28.13 -13.89 10.44
N ARG A 77 -27.33 -12.91 10.07
CA ARG A 77 -27.68 -11.50 9.88
C ARG A 77 -26.76 -10.83 8.85
N PRO A 78 -27.18 -9.72 8.22
CA PRO A 78 -26.25 -8.90 7.41
C PRO A 78 -25.10 -8.38 8.26
N TRP A 79 -23.96 -8.13 7.64
CA TRP A 79 -22.85 -7.43 8.27
C TRP A 79 -23.19 -5.93 8.44
N THR A 80 -22.53 -5.28 9.36
CA THR A 80 -22.71 -3.87 9.74
C THR A 80 -21.36 -3.15 9.76
N GLU A 81 -21.37 -1.81 9.87
CA GLU A 81 -20.14 -1.04 10.05
C GLU A 81 -19.41 -1.38 11.36
N ASP A 82 -20.12 -1.80 12.39
CA ASP A 82 -19.50 -2.27 13.64
C ASP A 82 -18.70 -3.57 13.41
N ASP A 83 -19.19 -4.44 12.52
CA ASP A 83 -18.45 -5.65 12.13
C ASP A 83 -17.19 -5.29 11.36
N VAL A 84 -17.26 -4.31 10.45
CA VAL A 84 -16.09 -3.78 9.73
C VAL A 84 -15.08 -3.23 10.71
N GLU A 85 -15.52 -2.45 11.70
CA GLU A 85 -14.64 -1.87 12.71
C GLU A 85 -13.96 -2.94 13.56
N ASN A 86 -14.69 -3.96 14.02
CA ASN A 86 -14.15 -5.07 14.80
C ASN A 86 -13.11 -5.89 14.02
N LEU A 87 -13.39 -6.17 12.74
CA LEU A 87 -12.46 -6.86 11.86
C LEU A 87 -11.21 -6.01 11.60
N TYR A 88 -11.38 -4.71 11.43
CA TYR A 88 -10.28 -3.78 11.22
C TYR A 88 -9.36 -3.67 12.45
N GLN A 89 -9.91 -3.56 13.65
CA GLN A 89 -9.13 -3.54 14.89
C GLN A 89 -8.33 -4.84 15.07
N THR A 90 -8.95 -5.99 14.76
CA THR A 90 -8.27 -7.28 14.80
C THR A 90 -7.17 -7.35 13.75
N PHE A 91 -7.43 -6.83 12.55
CA PHE A 91 -6.45 -6.74 11.47
C PHE A 91 -5.26 -5.86 11.86
N GLU A 92 -5.49 -4.63 12.35
CA GLU A 92 -4.42 -3.72 12.77
C GLU A 92 -3.52 -4.35 13.83
N LYS A 93 -4.13 -4.91 14.89
CA LYS A 93 -3.40 -5.57 15.98
C LYS A 93 -2.55 -6.73 15.48
N THR A 94 -3.10 -7.56 14.59
CA THR A 94 -2.40 -8.72 14.05
C THR A 94 -1.27 -8.30 13.11
N LEU A 95 -1.55 -7.36 12.21
CA LEU A 95 -0.55 -6.86 11.26
C LEU A 95 0.61 -6.16 11.97
N TYR A 96 0.31 -5.32 12.96
CA TYR A 96 1.33 -4.61 13.74
C TYR A 96 2.34 -5.58 14.39
N GLN A 97 1.91 -6.76 14.81
CA GLN A 97 2.78 -7.75 15.43
C GLN A 97 3.77 -8.40 14.45
N ILE A 98 3.44 -8.45 13.16
CA ILE A 98 4.24 -9.20 12.18
C ILE A 98 4.86 -8.32 11.08
N VAL A 99 4.40 -7.09 10.88
CA VAL A 99 4.74 -6.28 9.71
C VAL A 99 6.24 -6.00 9.58
N ALA A 100 6.96 -5.91 10.70
CA ALA A 100 8.41 -5.72 10.69
C ALA A 100 9.16 -6.91 10.06
N GLU A 101 8.63 -8.12 10.19
CA GLU A 101 9.23 -9.34 9.60
C GLU A 101 9.13 -9.32 8.07
N TYR A 102 8.14 -8.63 7.53
CA TYR A 102 7.88 -8.47 6.10
C TYR A 102 8.51 -7.21 5.49
N SER A 103 9.48 -6.60 6.17
CA SER A 103 10.16 -5.38 5.71
C SER A 103 11.49 -5.68 4.97
N GLU A 104 11.64 -6.89 4.40
CA GLU A 104 12.76 -7.21 3.53
C GLU A 104 12.59 -6.48 2.19
N PRO A 105 13.58 -5.66 1.75
CA PRO A 105 13.53 -5.06 0.42
C PRO A 105 13.49 -6.12 -0.67
N LEU A 106 12.67 -5.86 -1.70
CA LEU A 106 12.64 -6.73 -2.87
C LEU A 106 13.98 -6.70 -3.60
N PRO A 107 14.32 -7.77 -4.36
CA PRO A 107 15.55 -7.80 -5.13
C PRO A 107 15.74 -6.57 -6.01
N CYS A 108 16.93 -6.02 -6.02
CA CYS A 108 17.36 -4.84 -6.80
C CYS A 108 16.74 -3.49 -6.39
N VAL A 109 15.88 -3.43 -5.38
CA VAL A 109 15.25 -2.16 -4.93
C VAL A 109 16.30 -1.21 -4.36
N VAL A 110 17.16 -1.70 -3.46
CA VAL A 110 18.20 -0.87 -2.82
C VAL A 110 19.14 -0.26 -3.87
N GLU A 111 19.59 -1.08 -4.83
CA GLU A 111 20.48 -0.63 -5.92
C GLU A 111 19.77 0.34 -6.86
N ALA A 112 18.47 0.11 -7.16
CA ALA A 112 17.69 1.00 -8.01
C ALA A 112 17.53 2.38 -7.36
N VAL A 113 17.15 2.41 -6.07
CA VAL A 113 17.02 3.65 -5.29
C VAL A 113 18.37 4.39 -5.22
N ALA A 114 19.47 3.68 -4.97
CA ALA A 114 20.80 4.29 -4.96
C ALA A 114 21.17 4.91 -6.32
N LYS A 115 20.83 4.26 -7.45
CA LYS A 115 21.03 4.80 -8.80
C LYS A 115 20.18 6.04 -9.06
N LEU A 116 18.91 6.05 -8.60
CA LEU A 116 18.03 7.22 -8.74
C LEU A 116 18.57 8.41 -7.93
N ARG A 117 19.02 8.18 -6.69
CA ARG A 117 19.64 9.22 -5.85
C ARG A 117 20.92 9.79 -6.49
N LYS A 118 21.77 8.96 -7.09
CA LYS A 118 22.98 9.42 -7.82
C LYS A 118 22.63 10.32 -9.01
N LYS A 119 21.43 10.20 -9.57
CA LYS A 119 20.90 11.09 -10.62
C LYS A 119 20.26 12.36 -10.06
N GLY A 120 20.27 12.57 -8.74
CA GLY A 120 19.69 13.74 -8.09
C GLY A 120 18.17 13.64 -7.87
N LEU A 121 17.56 12.46 -8.08
CA LEU A 121 16.13 12.27 -7.89
C LEU A 121 15.80 12.11 -6.39
N LYS A 122 14.72 12.72 -5.96
CA LYS A 122 14.14 12.54 -4.62
C LYS A 122 13.33 11.26 -4.58
N ILE A 123 13.33 10.59 -3.43
CA ILE A 123 12.64 9.32 -3.23
C ILE A 123 11.51 9.55 -2.23
N GLY A 124 10.30 9.65 -2.74
CA GLY A 124 9.09 9.70 -1.92
C GLY A 124 8.46 8.32 -1.75
N SER A 125 7.47 8.25 -0.89
CA SER A 125 6.65 7.05 -0.74
C SER A 125 5.23 7.39 -0.29
N THR A 126 4.25 6.63 -0.81
CA THR A 126 2.86 6.58 -0.33
C THR A 126 2.52 5.12 -0.04
N THR A 127 1.67 4.85 0.94
CA THR A 127 1.32 3.49 1.35
C THR A 127 -0.13 3.41 1.83
N GLY A 128 -0.70 2.21 1.81
CA GLY A 128 -1.98 1.91 2.47
C GLY A 128 -1.83 1.57 3.97
N TYR A 129 -0.61 1.52 4.50
CA TYR A 129 -0.37 1.34 5.93
C TYR A 129 -0.60 2.64 6.69
N THR A 130 -0.97 2.52 7.98
CA THR A 130 -1.08 3.67 8.90
C THR A 130 0.30 4.15 9.35
N SER A 131 0.38 5.38 9.86
CA SER A 131 1.61 5.92 10.44
C SER A 131 2.16 5.01 11.54
N GLN A 132 1.28 4.46 12.38
CA GLN A 132 1.67 3.54 13.45
C GLN A 132 2.34 2.25 12.91
N MET A 133 1.81 1.67 11.82
CA MET A 133 2.45 0.52 11.17
C MET A 133 3.82 0.90 10.59
N MET A 134 3.91 2.08 9.98
CA MET A 134 5.15 2.58 9.39
C MET A 134 6.26 2.86 10.41
N GLU A 135 5.93 3.11 11.68
CA GLU A 135 6.91 3.19 12.78
C GLU A 135 7.72 1.88 12.96
N GLN A 136 7.15 0.74 12.57
CA GLN A 136 7.83 -0.56 12.59
C GLN A 136 8.54 -0.85 11.25
N VAL A 137 7.87 -0.57 10.14
CA VAL A 137 8.35 -0.92 8.79
C VAL A 137 9.56 -0.08 8.38
N ILE A 138 9.51 1.24 8.61
CA ILE A 138 10.59 2.16 8.17
C ILE A 138 11.94 1.79 8.80
N PRO A 139 12.06 1.63 10.13
CA PRO A 139 13.34 1.25 10.72
C PRO A 139 13.83 -0.12 10.27
N ALA A 140 12.93 -1.09 10.12
CA ALA A 140 13.28 -2.44 9.68
C ALA A 140 13.80 -2.47 8.25
N ALA A 141 13.14 -1.75 7.32
CA ALA A 141 13.59 -1.63 5.94
C ALA A 141 14.89 -0.82 5.82
N LYS A 142 15.04 0.24 6.62
CA LYS A 142 16.26 1.06 6.68
C LYS A 142 17.46 0.25 7.14
N ALA A 143 17.31 -0.59 8.15
CA ALA A 143 18.37 -1.49 8.61
C ALA A 143 18.85 -2.45 7.51
N LYS A 144 18.01 -2.69 6.49
CA LYS A 144 18.28 -3.55 5.32
C LYS A 144 18.64 -2.74 4.06
N GLY A 145 18.82 -1.41 4.19
CA GLY A 145 19.33 -0.53 3.14
C GLY A 145 18.28 0.23 2.34
N TYR A 146 16.97 0.06 2.59
CA TYR A 146 15.93 0.83 1.92
C TYR A 146 15.43 2.00 2.79
N GLU A 147 15.50 3.20 2.24
CA GLU A 147 15.00 4.43 2.88
C GLU A 147 14.38 5.37 1.85
N ALA A 148 13.20 5.92 2.16
CA ALA A 148 12.59 7.03 1.42
C ALA A 148 12.85 8.36 2.13
N ASP A 149 12.93 9.48 1.36
CA ASP A 149 13.12 10.83 1.89
C ASP A 149 11.85 11.37 2.56
N CYS A 150 10.70 10.84 2.17
CA CYS A 150 9.39 11.19 2.70
C CYS A 150 8.45 10.00 2.56
N VAL A 151 7.68 9.70 3.61
CA VAL A 151 6.64 8.67 3.62
C VAL A 151 5.32 9.32 4.02
N ILE A 152 4.28 9.10 3.21
CA ILE A 152 2.93 9.62 3.45
C ILE A 152 1.96 8.44 3.58
N THR A 153 1.16 8.50 4.63
CA THR A 153 0.15 7.50 4.99
C THR A 153 -1.26 8.11 4.91
N PRO A 154 -2.34 7.30 4.81
CA PRO A 154 -3.70 7.80 4.69
C PRO A 154 -4.16 8.68 5.87
N ASP A 155 -3.69 8.39 7.07
CA ASP A 155 -4.02 9.16 8.28
C ASP A 155 -3.41 10.58 8.28
N ILE A 156 -2.29 10.80 7.58
CA ILE A 156 -1.69 12.14 7.42
C ILE A 156 -2.58 13.05 6.55
N THR A 157 -3.17 12.50 5.50
CA THR A 157 -3.95 13.27 4.53
C THR A 157 -5.45 13.14 4.72
N HIS A 158 -5.90 12.29 5.65
CA HIS A 158 -7.30 11.88 5.84
C HIS A 158 -7.96 11.39 4.55
N ALA A 159 -7.13 10.87 3.64
CA ALA A 159 -7.55 10.33 2.35
C ALA A 159 -6.56 9.27 1.86
N SER A 160 -7.08 8.26 1.17
CA SER A 160 -6.28 7.16 0.62
C SER A 160 -6.32 7.12 -0.91
N ARG A 161 -5.50 6.26 -1.49
CA ARG A 161 -5.60 5.92 -2.92
C ARG A 161 -7.00 5.44 -3.29
N PRO A 162 -7.53 5.77 -4.45
CA PRO A 162 -6.86 6.36 -5.60
C PRO A 162 -6.83 7.89 -5.62
N THR A 163 -7.16 8.59 -4.50
CA THR A 163 -7.03 10.05 -4.47
C THR A 163 -5.56 10.47 -4.54
N PRO A 164 -5.23 11.62 -5.15
CA PRO A 164 -3.84 12.05 -5.33
C PRO A 164 -3.25 12.76 -4.10
N PHE A 165 -3.98 12.85 -2.99
CA PHE A 165 -3.60 13.73 -1.88
C PHE A 165 -2.32 13.31 -1.18
N MET A 166 -2.06 12.00 -1.00
CA MET A 166 -0.80 11.53 -0.43
C MET A 166 0.39 11.88 -1.36
N LEU A 167 0.22 11.72 -2.66
CA LEU A 167 1.26 12.07 -3.63
C LEU A 167 1.52 13.58 -3.63
N PHE A 168 0.48 14.42 -3.59
CA PHE A 168 0.63 15.87 -3.48
C PHE A 168 1.30 16.31 -2.18
N GLU A 169 0.96 15.67 -1.05
CA GLU A 169 1.63 15.94 0.23
C GLU A 169 3.11 15.54 0.19
N CYS A 170 3.45 14.44 -0.45
CA CYS A 170 4.83 14.03 -0.67
C CYS A 170 5.58 15.06 -1.53
N MET A 171 4.98 15.53 -2.63
CA MET A 171 5.53 16.58 -3.49
C MET A 171 5.76 17.87 -2.70
N ARG A 172 4.79 18.29 -1.88
CA ARG A 172 4.87 19.49 -1.04
C ARG A 172 6.03 19.40 -0.05
N ARG A 173 6.16 18.28 0.67
CA ARG A 173 7.24 18.08 1.65
C ARG A 173 8.62 18.05 1.00
N LEU A 174 8.72 17.45 -0.16
CA LEU A 174 9.97 17.34 -0.91
C LEU A 174 10.23 18.53 -1.84
N ASN A 175 9.35 19.53 -1.86
CA ASN A 175 9.45 20.71 -2.72
C ASN A 175 9.69 20.33 -4.19
N VAL A 176 8.75 19.54 -4.77
CA VAL A 176 8.76 19.09 -6.16
C VAL A 176 7.50 19.56 -6.87
N TYR A 177 7.65 20.18 -8.05
CA TYR A 177 6.59 20.67 -8.92
C TYR A 177 7.14 20.87 -10.33
N PRO A 178 6.35 20.68 -11.37
CA PRO A 178 4.94 20.24 -11.44
C PRO A 178 4.79 18.69 -11.35
N PRO A 179 3.56 18.14 -11.23
CA PRO A 179 3.33 16.69 -11.13
C PRO A 179 3.88 15.86 -12.29
N CYS A 180 3.95 16.42 -13.50
CA CYS A 180 4.55 15.77 -14.67
C CYS A 180 6.06 15.47 -14.53
N THR A 181 6.72 16.01 -13.49
CA THR A 181 8.12 15.68 -13.13
C THR A 181 8.23 14.56 -12.09
N VAL A 182 7.10 13.92 -11.76
CA VAL A 182 7.01 12.86 -10.75
C VAL A 182 6.62 11.54 -11.40
N VAL A 183 7.21 10.44 -10.93
CA VAL A 183 6.84 9.08 -11.30
C VAL A 183 6.31 8.37 -10.06
N LYS A 184 5.08 7.88 -10.12
CA LYS A 184 4.51 6.93 -9.15
C LYS A 184 4.86 5.51 -9.58
N VAL A 185 5.39 4.71 -8.64
CA VAL A 185 5.71 3.30 -8.84
C VAL A 185 4.92 2.48 -7.82
N GLY A 186 4.22 1.46 -8.28
CA GLY A 186 3.41 0.58 -7.44
C GLY A 186 3.06 -0.72 -8.14
N ASP A 187 2.47 -1.66 -7.42
CA ASP A 187 2.08 -2.98 -7.94
C ASP A 187 0.56 -3.16 -8.06
N THR A 188 -0.22 -2.18 -7.58
CA THR A 188 -1.68 -2.27 -7.57
C THR A 188 -2.34 -1.30 -8.54
N VAL A 189 -3.59 -1.60 -8.90
CA VAL A 189 -4.41 -0.73 -9.76
C VAL A 189 -4.59 0.65 -9.14
N VAL A 190 -4.77 0.73 -7.81
CA VAL A 190 -4.97 2.01 -7.12
C VAL A 190 -3.71 2.87 -7.07
N ASP A 191 -2.51 2.28 -7.17
CA ASP A 191 -1.26 3.02 -7.36
C ASP A 191 -1.22 3.72 -8.72
N MET A 192 -1.61 2.99 -9.76
CA MET A 192 -1.67 3.54 -11.12
C MET A 192 -2.68 4.67 -11.20
N GLN A 193 -3.83 4.50 -10.54
CA GLN A 193 -4.88 5.53 -10.46
C GLN A 193 -4.41 6.75 -9.64
N GLU A 194 -3.72 6.57 -8.51
CA GLU A 194 -3.15 7.67 -7.72
C GLU A 194 -2.22 8.54 -8.57
N GLY A 195 -1.26 7.93 -9.28
CA GLY A 195 -0.35 8.64 -10.17
C GLY A 195 -1.08 9.36 -11.31
N LYS A 196 -2.01 8.69 -11.97
CA LYS A 196 -2.83 9.27 -13.05
C LYS A 196 -3.67 10.45 -12.55
N ASN A 197 -4.34 10.29 -11.41
CA ASN A 197 -5.20 11.33 -10.82
C ASN A 197 -4.39 12.55 -10.36
N ALA A 198 -3.12 12.35 -10.01
CA ALA A 198 -2.19 13.42 -9.69
C ALA A 198 -1.63 14.15 -10.93
N GLY A 199 -1.78 13.61 -12.13
CA GLY A 199 -1.08 14.10 -13.32
C GLY A 199 0.41 13.73 -13.36
N ALA A 200 0.82 12.71 -12.62
CA ALA A 200 2.15 12.12 -12.61
C ALA A 200 2.24 10.95 -13.60
N TRP A 201 3.47 10.51 -13.88
CA TRP A 201 3.72 9.24 -14.57
C TRP A 201 3.45 8.07 -13.64
N SER A 202 2.99 6.94 -14.19
CA SER A 202 2.75 5.71 -13.41
C SER A 202 3.51 4.54 -14.02
N ILE A 203 4.20 3.76 -13.17
CA ILE A 203 4.91 2.54 -13.54
C ILE A 203 4.40 1.40 -12.67
N GLY A 204 3.86 0.36 -13.31
CA GLY A 204 3.40 -0.86 -12.65
C GLY A 204 4.54 -1.87 -12.47
N ILE A 205 4.68 -2.42 -11.27
CA ILE A 205 5.57 -3.53 -10.96
C ILE A 205 4.78 -4.83 -11.10
N LEU A 206 5.28 -5.76 -11.90
CA LEU A 206 4.65 -7.06 -12.12
C LEU A 206 5.35 -8.16 -11.33
N ASN A 207 6.69 -8.12 -11.29
CA ASN A 207 7.48 -9.13 -10.57
C ASN A 207 7.60 -8.75 -9.08
N GLY A 208 7.16 -9.63 -8.20
CA GLY A 208 7.11 -9.36 -6.75
C GLY A 208 5.83 -8.68 -6.29
N SER A 209 4.90 -8.39 -7.22
CA SER A 209 3.62 -7.74 -6.93
C SER A 209 2.62 -8.68 -6.25
N ASN A 210 1.54 -8.10 -5.73
CA ASN A 210 0.42 -8.83 -5.13
C ASN A 210 -0.27 -9.81 -6.10
N LEU A 211 -0.06 -9.70 -7.41
CA LEU A 211 -0.57 -10.65 -8.40
C LEU A 211 0.11 -12.01 -8.34
N LEU A 212 1.29 -12.11 -7.73
CA LEU A 212 2.05 -13.35 -7.56
C LEU A 212 1.81 -14.01 -6.19
N GLY A 213 1.14 -13.30 -5.31
CA GLY A 213 0.85 -13.69 -3.94
C GLY A 213 -0.33 -14.64 -3.75
#